data_e8a6f54a7491e53b0235bb48dc9708f9
#
_entry.id   e8a6f54a7491e53b0235bb48dc9708f9
#
_cell.length_a   1.000
_cell.length_b   1.000
_cell.length_c   1.000
_cell.angle_alpha   90.00
_cell.angle_beta   90.00
_cell.angle_gamma   90.00
#
_symmetry.space_group_name_H-M   'P 1'
#
loop_
_entity.id
_entity.type
_entity.pdbx_description
1 polymer ?
#
loop_
_entity_poly.entity_id
_entity_poly.type
_entity_poly.pdbx_seq_one_letter_code
_entity_poly.pdbx_strand_id
1 'polypeptide(L)'
;MTSNELKEIMRKQGRADALDLAARAPQMDGTAIIAEEEKIPAWSENAVYTSKQVGYPVQDNGQVYTIQMPHTPAHNPGSRPADLRAIYSLLHTTDPAKAKPWMPSYGTSGLYKLNEVCTYPNAQGVEHVWRNLWNDNEFPPLTLNVESRWEDLGEAAAYGL
;
A
#
# COMPACT_ATOMS: atom_id res chain seq x y z
N MET A 1 -24.51 -27.90 2.54
CA MET A 1 -23.25 -27.26 3.01
C MET A 1 -23.58 -26.39 4.22
N THR A 2 -22.89 -26.62 5.32
CA THR A 2 -23.08 -25.83 6.53
C THR A 2 -22.34 -24.50 6.46
N SER A 3 -22.71 -23.52 7.29
CA SER A 3 -21.99 -22.23 7.40
C SER A 3 -20.52 -22.41 7.76
N ASN A 4 -20.18 -23.43 8.55
CA ASN A 4 -18.79 -23.72 8.93
C ASN A 4 -17.97 -24.30 7.76
N GLU A 5 -18.57 -25.18 6.97
CA GLU A 5 -17.95 -25.70 5.74
C GLU A 5 -17.67 -24.60 4.74
N LEU A 6 -18.62 -23.69 4.54
CA LEU A 6 -18.44 -22.55 3.65
C LEU A 6 -17.30 -21.63 4.14
N LYS A 7 -17.25 -21.30 5.44
CA LYS A 7 -16.16 -20.50 6.03
C LYS A 7 -14.80 -21.16 5.85
N GLU A 8 -14.71 -22.46 5.98
CA GLU A 8 -13.44 -23.19 5.81
C GLU A 8 -12.98 -23.19 4.34
N ILE A 9 -13.92 -23.35 3.40
CA ILE A 9 -13.63 -23.25 1.95
C ILE A 9 -13.12 -21.85 1.62
N MET A 10 -13.80 -20.80 2.08
CA MET A 10 -13.39 -19.41 1.84
C MET A 10 -12.01 -19.11 2.44
N ARG A 11 -11.72 -19.64 3.64
CA ARG A 11 -10.41 -19.49 4.27
C ARG A 11 -9.30 -20.18 3.49
N LYS A 12 -9.54 -21.38 2.98
CA LYS A 12 -8.58 -22.10 2.13
C LYS A 12 -8.33 -21.38 0.82
N GLN A 13 -9.39 -20.87 0.18
CA GLN A 13 -9.28 -20.09 -1.05
C GLN A 13 -8.47 -18.80 -0.80
N GLY A 14 -8.80 -18.03 0.24
CA GLY A 14 -8.07 -16.81 0.57
C GLY A 14 -6.58 -17.04 0.85
N ARG A 15 -6.21 -18.17 1.47
CA ARG A 15 -4.79 -18.54 1.65
C ARG A 15 -4.12 -18.89 0.32
N ALA A 16 -4.80 -19.61 -0.57
CA ALA A 16 -4.27 -19.95 -1.89
C ALA A 16 -4.07 -18.69 -2.74
N ASP A 17 -5.01 -17.78 -2.73
CA ASP A 17 -4.94 -16.50 -3.46
C ASP A 17 -3.78 -15.63 -2.94
N ALA A 18 -3.61 -15.54 -1.62
CA ALA A 18 -2.50 -14.80 -1.02
C ALA A 18 -1.14 -15.41 -1.36
N LEU A 19 -1.02 -16.74 -1.38
CA LEU A 19 0.22 -17.43 -1.75
C LEU A 19 0.54 -17.27 -3.24
N ASP A 20 -0.47 -17.32 -4.11
CA ASP A 20 -0.30 -17.09 -5.54
C ASP A 20 0.20 -15.67 -5.81
N LEU A 21 -0.44 -14.66 -5.23
CA LEU A 21 0.00 -13.28 -5.35
C LEU A 21 1.42 -13.09 -4.79
N ALA A 22 1.71 -13.65 -3.62
CA ALA A 22 3.02 -13.55 -3.00
C ALA A 22 4.14 -14.14 -3.87
N ALA A 23 3.86 -15.26 -4.55
CA ALA A 23 4.82 -15.88 -5.47
C ALA A 23 5.13 -15.01 -6.69
N ARG A 24 4.15 -14.22 -7.17
CA ARG A 24 4.28 -13.31 -8.32
C ARG A 24 4.80 -11.92 -7.96
N ALA A 25 4.56 -11.47 -6.73
CA ALA A 25 4.86 -10.11 -6.27
C ALA A 25 6.29 -9.63 -6.57
N PRO A 26 7.37 -10.43 -6.46
CA PRO A 26 8.71 -9.98 -6.80
C PRO A 26 8.91 -9.53 -8.26
N GLN A 27 8.00 -9.92 -9.15
CA GLN A 27 8.02 -9.56 -10.58
C GLN A 27 6.97 -8.49 -10.92
N MET A 28 6.23 -7.98 -9.93
CA MET A 28 5.16 -7.01 -10.10
C MET A 28 5.56 -5.65 -9.54
N ASP A 29 5.07 -4.58 -10.16
CA ASP A 29 5.16 -3.24 -9.59
C ASP A 29 4.03 -2.97 -8.57
N GLY A 30 4.08 -1.82 -7.91
CA GLY A 30 3.07 -1.44 -6.92
C GLY A 30 1.65 -1.39 -7.49
N THR A 31 1.50 -0.92 -8.72
CA THR A 31 0.20 -0.86 -9.40
C THR A 31 -0.40 -2.25 -9.60
N ALA A 32 0.39 -3.19 -10.09
CA ALA A 32 -0.06 -4.55 -10.32
C ALA A 32 -0.39 -5.28 -9.01
N ILE A 33 0.39 -5.07 -7.95
CA ILE A 33 0.12 -5.64 -6.63
C ILE A 33 -1.17 -5.06 -6.03
N ILE A 34 -1.33 -3.73 -6.05
CA ILE A 34 -2.50 -3.03 -5.49
C ILE A 34 -3.78 -3.35 -6.29
N ALA A 35 -3.67 -3.64 -7.59
CA ALA A 35 -4.81 -4.11 -8.38
C ALA A 35 -5.45 -5.40 -7.83
N GLU A 36 -4.67 -6.22 -7.12
CA GLU A 36 -5.11 -7.47 -6.50
C GLU A 36 -5.16 -7.36 -4.95
N GLU A 37 -5.40 -6.17 -4.40
CA GLU A 37 -5.30 -5.92 -2.96
C GLU A 37 -6.24 -6.75 -2.10
N GLU A 38 -7.36 -7.22 -2.64
CA GLU A 38 -8.28 -8.13 -1.94
C GLU A 38 -7.66 -9.49 -1.57
N LYS A 39 -6.54 -9.85 -2.23
CA LYS A 39 -5.76 -11.06 -1.95
C LYS A 39 -4.62 -10.82 -0.96
N ILE A 40 -4.34 -9.56 -0.62
CA ILE A 40 -3.23 -9.20 0.26
C ILE A 40 -3.64 -9.43 1.72
N PRO A 41 -2.90 -10.25 2.48
CA PRO A 41 -3.22 -10.46 3.88
C PRO A 41 -3.04 -9.20 4.71
N ALA A 42 -3.91 -9.02 5.71
CA ALA A 42 -3.74 -7.97 6.70
C ALA A 42 -2.48 -8.23 7.54
N TRP A 43 -1.75 -7.17 7.85
CA TRP A 43 -0.66 -7.23 8.81
C TRP A 43 -1.16 -7.68 10.20
N SER A 44 -0.34 -8.41 10.92
CA SER A 44 -0.64 -8.84 12.28
C SER A 44 0.58 -8.76 13.17
N GLU A 45 0.42 -8.22 14.37
CA GLU A 45 1.47 -8.20 15.40
C GLU A 45 1.88 -9.62 15.82
N ASN A 46 1.00 -10.60 15.68
CA ASN A 46 1.25 -12.00 16.02
C ASN A 46 1.88 -12.81 14.88
N ALA A 47 2.17 -12.19 13.75
CA ALA A 47 2.83 -12.86 12.64
C ALA A 47 4.32 -13.11 12.93
N VAL A 48 4.89 -14.07 12.21
CA VAL A 48 6.34 -14.25 12.11
C VAL A 48 6.69 -14.25 10.64
N TYR A 49 7.46 -13.27 10.21
CA TYR A 49 7.90 -13.14 8.83
C TYR A 49 9.32 -13.69 8.69
N THR A 50 9.45 -14.78 7.95
CA THR A 50 10.72 -15.46 7.68
C THR A 50 11.37 -14.92 6.41
N SER A 51 12.59 -15.39 6.12
CA SER A 51 13.29 -15.05 4.86
C SER A 51 12.50 -15.44 3.60
N LYS A 52 11.61 -16.44 3.69
CA LYS A 52 10.76 -16.86 2.57
C LYS A 52 9.67 -15.84 2.23
N GLN A 53 9.34 -14.95 3.16
CA GLN A 53 8.28 -13.95 3.00
C GLN A 53 8.81 -12.55 2.63
N VAL A 54 10.12 -12.40 2.43
CA VAL A 54 10.69 -11.16 1.90
C VAL A 54 10.15 -10.92 0.49
N GLY A 55 9.65 -9.71 0.25
CA GLY A 55 8.96 -9.32 -0.98
C GLY A 55 7.45 -9.59 -0.99
N TYR A 56 6.91 -10.29 0.03
CA TYR A 56 5.47 -10.54 0.14
C TYR A 56 4.73 -9.25 0.51
N PRO A 57 3.57 -8.99 -0.12
CA PRO A 57 2.74 -7.85 0.24
C PRO A 57 1.95 -8.11 1.52
N VAL A 58 1.78 -7.05 2.29
CA VAL A 58 0.87 -6.98 3.45
C VAL A 58 0.12 -5.66 3.40
N GLN A 59 -1.08 -5.61 3.96
CA GLN A 59 -1.85 -4.38 4.05
C GLN A 59 -2.10 -3.98 5.51
N ASP A 60 -2.06 -2.69 5.76
CA ASP A 60 -2.32 -2.11 7.07
C ASP A 60 -2.85 -0.69 6.95
N ASN A 61 -3.95 -0.37 7.66
CA ASN A 61 -4.56 0.96 7.68
C ASN A 61 -4.78 1.57 6.28
N GLY A 62 -5.26 0.76 5.32
CA GLY A 62 -5.53 1.21 3.95
C GLY A 62 -4.30 1.41 3.08
N GLN A 63 -3.11 1.07 3.56
CA GLN A 63 -1.86 1.11 2.81
C GLN A 63 -1.36 -0.30 2.50
N VAL A 64 -0.58 -0.43 1.44
CA VAL A 64 0.03 -1.69 1.02
C VAL A 64 1.56 -1.57 1.10
N TYR A 65 2.18 -2.59 1.67
CA TYR A 65 3.62 -2.65 1.90
C TYR A 65 4.18 -3.97 1.39
N THR A 66 5.48 -4.01 1.10
CA THR A 66 6.23 -5.25 0.93
C THR A 66 7.21 -5.44 2.09
N ILE A 67 7.35 -6.69 2.54
CA ILE A 67 8.28 -7.08 3.61
C ILE A 67 9.70 -7.05 3.06
N GLN A 68 10.61 -6.32 3.72
CA GLN A 68 11.99 -6.13 3.25
C GLN A 68 12.99 -7.05 3.94
N MET A 69 12.67 -7.51 5.16
CA MET A 69 13.54 -8.39 5.93
C MET A 69 12.75 -9.31 6.86
N PRO A 70 13.32 -10.45 7.26
CA PRO A 70 12.71 -11.32 8.27
C PRO A 70 12.59 -10.58 9.60
N HIS A 71 11.43 -10.68 10.26
CA HIS A 71 11.23 -10.11 11.59
C HIS A 71 9.98 -10.69 12.26
N THR A 72 9.89 -10.46 13.56
CA THR A 72 8.73 -10.80 14.38
C THR A 72 8.14 -9.50 14.95
N PRO A 73 6.97 -9.04 14.47
CA PRO A 73 6.34 -7.79 14.90
C PRO A 73 6.20 -7.66 16.42
N ALA A 74 5.87 -8.73 17.12
CA ALA A 74 5.75 -8.73 18.58
C ALA A 74 7.03 -8.32 19.34
N HIS A 75 8.20 -8.31 18.69
CA HIS A 75 9.43 -7.78 19.27
C HIS A 75 9.47 -6.25 19.31
N ASN A 76 8.57 -5.59 18.58
CA ASN A 76 8.38 -4.14 18.56
C ASN A 76 6.93 -3.82 18.90
N PRO A 77 6.47 -4.09 20.12
CA PRO A 77 5.05 -3.98 20.47
C PRO A 77 4.55 -2.55 20.27
N GLY A 78 3.36 -2.43 19.68
CA GLY A 78 2.74 -1.16 19.36
C GLY A 78 3.27 -0.47 18.09
N SER A 79 4.32 -1.00 17.44
CA SER A 79 4.83 -0.48 16.17
C SER A 79 4.15 -1.15 14.99
N ARG A 80 3.66 -0.37 14.04
CA ARG A 80 2.98 -0.83 12.82
C ARG A 80 3.87 -0.63 11.59
N PRO A 81 3.49 -1.14 10.41
CA PRO A 81 4.25 -0.94 9.17
C PRO A 81 4.60 0.52 8.87
N ALA A 82 3.71 1.45 9.17
CA ALA A 82 3.97 2.88 9.00
C ALA A 82 5.12 3.42 9.88
N ASP A 83 5.38 2.78 11.03
CA ASP A 83 6.44 3.17 11.97
C ASP A 83 7.78 2.47 11.65
N LEU A 84 7.74 1.35 10.94
CA LEU A 84 8.89 0.48 10.66
C LEU A 84 9.22 0.47 9.15
N ARG A 85 9.39 1.63 8.57
CA ARG A 85 9.54 1.83 7.11
C ARG A 85 10.81 1.21 6.51
N ALA A 86 11.82 0.91 7.32
CA ALA A 86 12.99 0.15 6.89
C ALA A 86 12.68 -1.34 6.69
N ILE A 87 11.66 -1.84 7.39
CA ILE A 87 11.21 -3.24 7.34
C ILE A 87 10.09 -3.40 6.31
N TYR A 88 9.23 -2.39 6.18
CA TYR A 88 8.06 -2.38 5.29
C TYR A 88 8.18 -1.27 4.26
N SER A 89 8.38 -1.64 3.00
CA SER A 89 8.40 -0.69 1.89
C SER A 89 6.99 -0.38 1.42
N LEU A 90 6.61 0.90 1.45
CA LEU A 90 5.31 1.38 0.98
C LEU A 90 5.23 1.26 -0.54
N LEU A 91 4.10 0.76 -1.04
CA LEU A 91 3.77 0.69 -2.46
C LEU A 91 2.79 1.79 -2.85
N HIS A 92 2.94 2.29 -4.06
CA HIS A 92 2.04 3.23 -4.71
C HIS A 92 1.45 2.63 -5.98
N THR A 93 0.39 3.24 -6.50
CA THR A 93 -0.30 2.81 -7.71
C THR A 93 -0.42 3.98 -8.70
N THR A 94 -0.54 3.67 -9.98
CA THR A 94 -0.91 4.64 -11.02
C THR A 94 -2.42 4.63 -11.31
N ASP A 95 -3.19 3.74 -10.67
CA ASP A 95 -4.65 3.65 -10.84
C ASP A 95 -5.37 4.64 -9.90
N PRO A 96 -6.04 5.68 -10.43
CA PRO A 96 -6.77 6.64 -9.61
C PRO A 96 -7.87 6.03 -8.74
N ALA A 97 -8.51 4.94 -9.20
CA ALA A 97 -9.56 4.25 -8.45
C ALA A 97 -9.03 3.44 -7.24
N LYS A 98 -7.72 3.27 -7.16
CA LYS A 98 -7.01 2.56 -6.09
C LYS A 98 -6.05 3.48 -5.31
N ALA A 99 -6.16 4.80 -5.51
CA ALA A 99 -5.32 5.77 -4.81
C ALA A 99 -5.42 5.59 -3.30
N LYS A 100 -4.27 5.70 -2.62
CA LYS A 100 -4.17 5.59 -1.16
C LYS A 100 -3.86 6.97 -0.58
N PRO A 101 -4.20 7.24 0.69
CA PRO A 101 -3.80 8.49 1.34
C PRO A 101 -2.30 8.72 1.22
N TRP A 102 -1.91 9.96 0.94
CA TRP A 102 -0.50 10.33 0.88
C TRP A 102 0.23 9.95 2.16
N MET A 103 1.42 9.40 2.03
CA MET A 103 2.31 9.11 3.15
C MET A 103 3.73 9.58 2.84
N PRO A 104 4.48 10.04 3.87
CA PRO A 104 5.88 10.43 3.69
C PRO A 104 6.75 9.23 3.30
N SER A 105 7.79 9.49 2.52
CA SER A 105 8.83 8.51 2.23
C SER A 105 9.76 8.28 3.45
N TYR A 106 10.53 7.20 3.39
CA TYR A 106 11.63 6.93 4.30
C TYR A 106 12.90 6.69 3.48
N GLY A 107 13.79 7.66 3.44
CA GLY A 107 14.91 7.64 2.51
C GLY A 107 14.42 7.53 1.07
N THR A 108 14.87 6.51 0.35
CA THR A 108 14.42 6.22 -1.02
C THR A 108 13.20 5.30 -1.09
N SER A 109 12.74 4.78 0.05
CA SER A 109 11.57 3.90 0.12
C SER A 109 10.28 4.71 0.18
N GLY A 110 9.31 4.38 -0.67
CA GLY A 110 8.01 5.04 -0.72
C GLY A 110 8.01 6.44 -1.33
N LEU A 111 9.04 6.80 -2.11
CA LEU A 111 9.00 7.98 -2.98
C LEU A 111 7.99 7.74 -4.10
N TYR A 112 7.20 8.77 -4.42
CA TYR A 112 6.27 8.69 -5.54
C TYR A 112 7.02 8.78 -6.87
N LYS A 113 6.77 7.82 -7.74
CA LYS A 113 7.27 7.79 -9.11
C LYS A 113 6.33 8.56 -10.05
N LEU A 114 6.79 8.84 -11.25
CA LEU A 114 5.97 9.49 -12.29
C LEU A 114 4.65 8.73 -12.50
N ASN A 115 3.54 9.46 -12.53
CA ASN A 115 2.16 8.99 -12.71
C ASN A 115 1.56 8.20 -11.52
N GLU A 116 2.29 7.94 -10.46
CA GLU A 116 1.68 7.39 -9.25
C GLU A 116 0.73 8.40 -8.60
N VAL A 117 -0.32 7.90 -7.97
CA VAL A 117 -1.40 8.71 -7.42
C VAL A 117 -1.52 8.54 -5.91
N CYS A 118 -2.06 9.58 -5.27
CA CYS A 118 -2.48 9.52 -3.87
C CYS A 118 -3.79 10.27 -3.69
N THR A 119 -4.44 10.07 -2.54
CA THR A 119 -5.47 10.99 -2.07
C THR A 119 -4.87 12.00 -1.10
N TYR A 120 -5.33 13.23 -1.18
CA TYR A 120 -4.91 14.34 -0.31
C TYR A 120 -5.96 15.45 -0.36
N PRO A 121 -6.26 16.14 0.76
CA PRO A 121 -7.24 17.23 0.73
C PRO A 121 -6.76 18.39 -0.13
N ASN A 122 -7.68 18.99 -0.87
CA ASN A 122 -7.45 20.24 -1.58
C ASN A 122 -7.43 21.45 -0.62
N ALA A 123 -7.25 22.65 -1.15
CA ALA A 123 -7.21 23.88 -0.35
C ALA A 123 -8.50 24.16 0.47
N GLN A 124 -9.62 23.57 0.08
CA GLN A 124 -10.91 23.66 0.77
C GLN A 124 -11.14 22.49 1.74
N GLY A 125 -10.19 21.57 1.88
CA GLY A 125 -10.30 20.40 2.76
C GLY A 125 -11.12 19.24 2.18
N VAL A 126 -11.42 19.28 0.88
CA VAL A 126 -12.09 18.16 0.19
C VAL A 126 -11.04 17.18 -0.32
N GLU A 127 -11.24 15.89 -0.07
CA GLU A 127 -10.33 14.85 -0.52
C GLU A 127 -10.34 14.72 -2.03
N HIS A 128 -9.17 14.88 -2.66
CA HIS A 128 -8.95 14.75 -4.09
C HIS A 128 -7.97 13.64 -4.40
N VAL A 129 -8.02 13.13 -5.63
CA VAL A 129 -6.98 12.28 -6.20
C VAL A 129 -5.96 13.16 -6.91
N TRP A 130 -4.68 12.94 -6.62
CA TRP A 130 -3.57 13.68 -7.19
C TRP A 130 -2.62 12.74 -7.92
N ARG A 131 -2.21 13.12 -9.13
CA ARG A 131 -1.21 12.40 -9.92
C ARG A 131 0.15 13.07 -9.78
N ASN A 132 1.16 12.29 -9.46
CA ASN A 132 2.52 12.77 -9.39
C ASN A 132 3.13 12.98 -10.78
N LEU A 133 3.76 14.14 -10.99
CA LEU A 133 4.36 14.57 -12.26
C LEU A 133 5.89 14.42 -12.26
N TRP A 134 6.49 13.97 -11.18
CA TRP A 134 7.94 13.89 -11.01
C TRP A 134 8.38 12.47 -10.61
N ASN A 135 9.63 12.11 -10.90
CA ASN A 135 10.26 10.94 -10.29
C ASN A 135 10.81 11.29 -8.92
N ASP A 136 10.72 10.32 -8.00
CA ASP A 136 11.29 10.42 -6.66
C ASP A 136 10.76 11.62 -5.85
N ASN A 137 9.45 11.87 -5.94
CA ASN A 137 8.80 12.96 -5.23
C ASN A 137 8.49 12.56 -3.77
N GLU A 138 9.00 13.35 -2.84
CA GLU A 138 8.76 13.18 -1.38
C GLU A 138 7.75 14.18 -0.81
N PHE A 139 7.36 15.19 -1.58
CA PHE A 139 6.49 16.27 -1.12
C PHE A 139 5.02 15.94 -1.32
N PRO A 140 4.15 16.26 -0.34
CA PRO A 140 2.71 16.13 -0.52
C PRO A 140 2.16 17.15 -1.55
N PRO A 141 0.96 16.92 -2.07
CA PRO A 141 0.24 17.95 -2.80
C PRO A 141 0.15 19.26 -2.02
N LEU A 142 0.11 20.40 -2.72
CA LEU A 142 -0.02 21.75 -2.14
C LEU A 142 1.15 22.19 -1.26
N THR A 143 2.32 21.57 -1.36
CA THR A 143 3.51 22.06 -0.66
C THR A 143 3.88 23.45 -1.14
N LEU A 144 3.97 24.40 -0.20
CA LEU A 144 4.32 25.79 -0.50
C LEU A 144 5.79 25.91 -0.91
N ASN A 145 6.06 26.91 -1.77
CA ASN A 145 7.42 27.24 -2.25
C ASN A 145 8.13 26.12 -3.03
N VAL A 146 7.39 25.13 -3.50
CA VAL A 146 7.87 24.08 -4.38
C VAL A 146 7.09 24.16 -5.69
N GLU A 147 7.78 23.99 -6.82
CA GLU A 147 7.11 23.86 -8.11
C GLU A 147 6.04 22.76 -8.02
N SER A 148 4.88 22.99 -8.63
CA SER A 148 3.78 22.03 -8.57
C SER A 148 4.23 20.68 -9.16
N ARG A 149 4.28 19.67 -8.31
CA ARG A 149 4.67 18.31 -8.66
C ARG A 149 3.48 17.38 -8.80
N TRP A 150 2.28 17.92 -8.61
CA TRP A 150 1.05 17.15 -8.60
C TRP A 150 0.00 17.79 -9.52
N GLU A 151 -0.72 16.94 -10.25
CA GLU A 151 -1.90 17.27 -11.01
C GLU A 151 -3.14 16.86 -10.22
N ASP A 152 -4.06 17.79 -10.03
CA ASP A 152 -5.35 17.50 -9.40
C ASP A 152 -6.27 16.80 -10.40
N LEU A 153 -6.68 15.57 -10.09
CA LEU A 153 -7.58 14.76 -10.92
C LEU A 153 -9.05 14.88 -10.49
N GLY A 154 -9.37 15.71 -9.49
CA GLY A 154 -10.71 15.91 -8.98
C GLY A 154 -11.01 15.13 -7.69
N GLU A 155 -12.26 15.23 -7.25
CA GLU A 155 -12.70 14.66 -5.97
C GLU A 155 -12.54 13.14 -5.91
N ALA A 156 -12.04 12.64 -4.79
CA ALA A 156 -11.83 11.22 -4.55
C ALA A 156 -13.15 10.42 -4.64
N ALA A 157 -14.27 11.02 -4.23
CA ALA A 157 -15.60 10.41 -4.35
C ALA A 157 -15.98 10.02 -5.79
N ALA A 158 -15.49 10.77 -6.81
CA ALA A 158 -15.73 10.44 -8.22
C ALA A 158 -15.03 9.15 -8.68
N TYR A 159 -14.04 8.68 -7.91
CA TYR A 159 -13.29 7.42 -8.14
C TYR A 159 -13.77 6.29 -7.23
N GLY A 160 -14.80 6.53 -6.38
CA GLY A 160 -15.32 5.54 -5.43
C GLY A 160 -14.50 5.40 -4.15
N LEU A 161 -13.71 6.41 -3.82
CA LEU A 161 -12.84 6.46 -2.65
C LEU A 161 -13.46 7.27 -1.50
#